data_888e6446c5e4380f285d09b7f873a179
#
_entry.id   888e6446c5e4380f285d09b7f873a179
#
_cell.length_a   1.000
_cell.length_b   1.000
_cell.length_c   1.000
_cell.angle_alpha   90.00
_cell.angle_beta   90.00
_cell.angle_gamma   90.00
#
_symmetry.space_group_name_H-M   'P 1'
#
loop_
_entity.id
_entity.type
_entity.pdbx_description
1 polymer ?
#
loop_
_entity_poly.entity_id
_entity_poly.type
_entity_poly.pdbx_seq_one_letter_code
_entity_poly.pdbx_strand_id
1 'polypeptide(L)'
;MVRVKDFDTLFTELTHRKPGSGTDQAIAKGIHHLGKKVIEEAGEVWIAAEYHTDDELAEELSQLFYWAQTIMIARGLTPADVYKYL
;
A
#
# COMPACT_ATOMS: atom_id res chain seq x y z
N MET A 1 -24.39 -2.23 5.99
CA MET A 1 -23.50 -3.19 5.30
C MET A 1 -22.07 -2.66 5.26
N VAL A 2 -21.13 -3.43 5.76
CA VAL A 2 -19.72 -3.05 5.69
C VAL A 2 -19.19 -3.36 4.29
N ARG A 3 -18.63 -2.35 3.64
CA ARG A 3 -18.05 -2.52 2.33
C ARG A 3 -16.58 -2.96 2.50
N VAL A 4 -16.27 -4.16 2.04
CA VAL A 4 -14.91 -4.70 2.11
C VAL A 4 -14.20 -4.40 0.79
N LYS A 5 -13.04 -3.78 0.91
CA LYS A 5 -12.20 -3.44 -0.23
C LYS A 5 -11.11 -4.50 -0.36
N ASP A 6 -10.99 -5.11 -1.52
CA ASP A 6 -9.90 -6.04 -1.79
C ASP A 6 -8.69 -5.33 -2.39
N PHE A 7 -7.61 -6.08 -2.62
CA PHE A 7 -6.36 -5.54 -3.15
C PHE A 7 -6.57 -4.90 -4.53
N ASP A 8 -7.33 -5.55 -5.42
CA ASP A 8 -7.57 -5.04 -6.77
C ASP A 8 -8.41 -3.76 -6.76
N THR A 9 -9.42 -3.71 -5.89
CA THR A 9 -10.25 -2.51 -5.73
C THR A 9 -9.43 -1.33 -5.24
N LEU A 10 -8.56 -1.55 -4.27
CA LEU A 10 -7.67 -0.49 -3.78
C LEU A 10 -6.78 0.00 -4.93
N PHE A 11 -6.21 -0.92 -5.70
CA PHE A 11 -5.35 -0.54 -6.83
C PHE A 11 -6.09 0.33 -7.84
N THR A 12 -7.34 -0.02 -8.17
CA THR A 12 -8.17 0.77 -9.07
C THR A 12 -8.42 2.17 -8.50
N GLU A 13 -8.74 2.27 -7.23
CA GLU A 13 -8.97 3.58 -6.58
C GLU A 13 -7.72 4.45 -6.61
N LEU A 14 -6.56 3.88 -6.31
CA LEU A 14 -5.31 4.64 -6.30
C LEU A 14 -4.90 5.06 -7.72
N THR A 15 -5.21 4.25 -8.71
CA THR A 15 -4.97 4.59 -10.12
C THR A 15 -5.81 5.79 -10.53
N HIS A 16 -7.05 5.87 -10.06
CA HIS A 16 -7.99 6.96 -10.40
C HIS A 16 -8.06 8.04 -9.31
N ARG A 17 -7.00 8.19 -8.53
CA ARG A 17 -6.92 9.19 -7.47
C ARG A 17 -7.09 10.60 -8.01
N LYS A 18 -7.60 11.49 -7.16
CA LYS A 18 -7.74 12.89 -7.54
C LYS A 18 -6.38 13.56 -7.67
N PRO A 19 -6.18 14.41 -8.69
CA PRO A 19 -4.96 15.22 -8.79
C PRO A 19 -4.77 16.04 -7.51
N GLY A 20 -3.54 16.04 -6.96
CA GLY A 20 -3.22 16.78 -5.75
C GLY A 20 -3.65 16.12 -4.45
N SER A 21 -4.27 14.92 -4.49
CA SER A 21 -4.59 14.16 -3.28
C SER A 21 -3.32 13.73 -2.54
N GLY A 22 -3.47 13.25 -1.30
CA GLY A 22 -2.32 12.76 -0.53
C GLY A 22 -1.55 11.67 -1.27
N THR A 23 -2.26 10.71 -1.89
CA THR A 23 -1.64 9.65 -2.69
C THR A 23 -0.92 10.22 -3.91
N ASP A 24 -1.55 11.15 -4.62
CA ASP A 24 -0.95 11.77 -5.79
C ASP A 24 0.34 12.51 -5.42
N GLN A 25 0.31 13.28 -4.33
CA GLN A 25 1.48 13.97 -3.81
C GLN A 25 2.60 13.00 -3.42
N ALA A 26 2.27 11.89 -2.76
CA ALA A 26 3.24 10.89 -2.36
C ALA A 26 3.93 10.26 -3.57
N ILE A 27 3.16 9.88 -4.59
CA ILE A 27 3.70 9.30 -5.82
C ILE A 27 4.60 10.33 -6.55
N ALA A 28 4.21 11.60 -6.56
CA ALA A 28 5.00 12.66 -7.17
C ALA A 28 6.36 12.86 -6.49
N LYS A 29 6.50 12.51 -5.21
CA LYS A 29 7.78 12.58 -4.50
C LYS A 29 8.81 11.56 -5.00
N GLY A 30 8.36 10.51 -5.67
CA GLY A 30 9.24 9.56 -6.35
C GLY A 30 9.50 8.26 -5.60
N ILE A 31 10.17 7.34 -6.30
CA ILE A 31 10.38 5.95 -5.84
C ILE A 31 11.14 5.88 -4.51
N HIS A 32 12.13 6.75 -4.31
CA HIS A 32 12.90 6.72 -3.06
C HIS A 32 11.99 6.99 -1.84
N HIS A 33 11.11 7.98 -1.94
CA HIS A 33 10.15 8.27 -0.87
C HIS A 33 9.22 7.09 -0.61
N LEU A 34 8.68 6.51 -1.69
CA LEU A 34 7.76 5.37 -1.58
C LEU A 34 8.45 4.14 -0.99
N GLY A 35 9.70 3.89 -1.37
CA GLY A 35 10.50 2.79 -0.82
C GLY A 35 10.74 2.95 0.67
N LYS A 36 11.03 4.16 1.13
CA LYS A 36 11.17 4.44 2.56
C LYS A 36 9.88 4.16 3.32
N LYS A 37 8.73 4.53 2.75
CA LYS A 37 7.42 4.25 3.36
C LYS A 37 7.17 2.75 3.49
N VAL A 38 7.54 1.96 2.48
CA VAL A 38 7.39 0.50 2.54
C VAL A 38 8.24 -0.08 3.68
N ILE A 39 9.49 0.38 3.83
CA ILE A 39 10.34 -0.11 4.91
C ILE A 39 9.78 0.28 6.28
N GLU A 40 9.30 1.51 6.43
CA GLU A 40 8.70 1.97 7.69
C GLU A 40 7.50 1.10 8.07
N GLU A 41 6.59 0.86 7.14
CA GLU A 41 5.40 0.05 7.40
C GLU A 41 5.74 -1.42 7.64
N ALA A 42 6.73 -1.97 6.92
CA ALA A 42 7.19 -3.34 7.16
C ALA A 42 7.75 -3.49 8.58
N GLY A 43 8.49 -2.50 9.07
CA GLY A 43 8.98 -2.49 10.44
C GLY A 43 7.85 -2.44 11.45
N GLU A 44 6.83 -1.62 11.20
CA GLU A 44 5.64 -1.53 12.07
C GLU A 44 4.83 -2.83 12.07
N VAL A 45 4.73 -3.51 10.91
CA VAL A 45 4.11 -4.84 10.83
C VAL A 45 4.85 -5.83 11.70
N TRP A 46 6.18 -5.85 11.66
CA TRP A 46 6.99 -6.75 12.50
C TRP A 46 6.71 -6.49 13.98
N ILE A 47 6.79 -5.23 14.40
CA ILE A 47 6.57 -4.86 15.81
C ILE A 47 5.15 -5.25 16.24
N ALA A 48 4.14 -4.96 15.42
CA ALA A 48 2.75 -5.30 15.73
C ALA A 48 2.54 -6.81 15.81
N ALA A 49 3.19 -7.59 14.94
CA ALA A 49 3.08 -9.05 14.97
C ALA A 49 3.63 -9.66 16.27
N GLU A 50 4.66 -9.04 16.85
CA GLU A 50 5.26 -9.56 18.09
C GLU A 50 4.59 -9.04 19.35
N TYR A 51 4.09 -7.79 19.35
CA TYR A 51 3.74 -7.11 20.58
C TYR A 51 2.34 -6.50 20.63
N HIS A 52 1.62 -6.44 19.57
CA HIS A 52 0.34 -5.74 19.51
C HIS A 52 -0.84 -6.70 19.29
N THR A 53 -2.06 -6.15 19.29
CA THR A 53 -3.27 -6.92 19.04
C THR A 53 -3.41 -7.29 17.57
N ASP A 54 -4.29 -8.26 17.27
CA ASP A 54 -4.58 -8.64 15.90
C ASP A 54 -5.16 -7.47 15.09
N ASP A 55 -6.00 -6.63 15.70
CA ASP A 55 -6.57 -5.47 15.02
C ASP A 55 -5.47 -4.46 14.65
N GLU A 56 -4.54 -4.21 15.55
CA GLU A 56 -3.42 -3.31 15.28
C GLU A 56 -2.51 -3.87 14.18
N LEU A 57 -2.25 -5.17 14.22
CA LEU A 57 -1.48 -5.84 13.17
C LEU A 57 -2.19 -5.73 11.81
N ALA A 58 -3.51 -5.98 11.77
CA ALA A 58 -4.28 -5.87 10.54
C ALA A 58 -4.21 -4.46 9.96
N GLU A 59 -4.27 -3.43 10.82
CA GLU A 59 -4.14 -2.04 10.38
C GLU A 59 -2.77 -1.78 9.74
N GLU A 60 -1.69 -2.23 10.38
CA GLU A 60 -0.33 -2.06 9.85
C GLU A 60 -0.14 -2.80 8.52
N LEU A 61 -0.71 -4.01 8.40
CA LEU A 61 -0.68 -4.76 7.14
C LEU A 61 -1.39 -4.00 6.03
N SER A 62 -2.53 -3.36 6.34
CA SER A 62 -3.25 -2.57 5.34
C SER A 62 -2.42 -1.38 4.85
N GLN A 63 -1.66 -0.74 5.72
CA GLN A 63 -0.76 0.34 5.36
C GLN A 63 0.37 -0.15 4.48
N LEU A 64 0.93 -1.31 4.77
CA LEU A 64 1.97 -1.91 3.93
C LEU A 64 1.44 -2.21 2.53
N PHE A 65 0.24 -2.77 2.40
CA PHE A 65 -0.39 -3.03 1.11
C PHE A 65 -0.58 -1.72 0.33
N TYR A 66 -1.01 -0.68 1.00
CA TYR A 66 -1.20 0.63 0.38
C TYR A 66 0.11 1.15 -0.24
N TRP A 67 1.18 1.18 0.53
CA TRP A 67 2.46 1.71 0.05
C TRP A 67 3.08 0.82 -1.03
N ALA A 68 2.92 -0.51 -0.93
CA ALA A 68 3.36 -1.41 -1.98
C ALA A 68 2.66 -1.07 -3.31
N GLN A 69 1.37 -0.77 -3.26
CA GLN A 69 0.62 -0.41 -4.46
C GLN A 69 1.04 0.94 -5.05
N THR A 70 1.42 1.91 -4.22
CA THR A 70 1.94 3.18 -4.75
C THR A 70 3.21 2.97 -5.57
N ILE A 71 4.08 2.04 -5.15
CA ILE A 71 5.27 1.69 -5.92
C ILE A 71 4.88 1.02 -7.24
N MET A 72 3.89 0.12 -7.22
CA MET A 72 3.40 -0.52 -8.44
C MET A 72 2.95 0.55 -9.45
N ILE A 73 2.14 1.50 -9.00
CA ILE A 73 1.63 2.58 -9.86
C ILE A 73 2.79 3.43 -10.40
N ALA A 74 3.73 3.80 -9.53
CA ALA A 74 4.86 4.64 -9.93
C ALA A 74 5.75 3.96 -10.99
N ARG A 75 5.82 2.62 -10.97
CA ARG A 75 6.60 1.84 -11.94
C ARG A 75 5.77 1.31 -13.10
N GLY A 76 4.47 1.59 -13.14
CA GLY A 76 3.60 1.12 -14.21
C GLY A 76 3.29 -0.38 -14.16
N LEU A 77 3.37 -0.99 -12.98
CA LEU A 77 3.03 -2.39 -12.79
C LEU A 77 1.55 -2.55 -12.44
N THR A 78 0.95 -3.63 -12.92
CA THR A 78 -0.43 -4.01 -12.60
C THR A 78 -0.44 -5.13 -11.56
N PRO A 79 -1.58 -5.38 -10.88
CA PRO A 79 -1.68 -6.55 -10.00
C PRO A 79 -1.32 -7.86 -10.71
N ALA A 80 -1.72 -8.03 -11.97
CA ALA A 80 -1.40 -9.23 -12.73
C ALA A 80 0.11 -9.44 -12.88
N ASP A 81 0.88 -8.36 -13.04
CA ASP A 81 2.34 -8.44 -13.14
C ASP A 81 2.96 -9.05 -11.88
N VAL A 82 2.35 -8.79 -10.74
CA VAL A 82 2.83 -9.30 -9.44
C VAL A 82 2.29 -10.71 -9.20
N TYR A 83 1.01 -10.95 -9.50
CA TYR A 83 0.35 -12.23 -9.22
C TYR A 83 0.97 -13.40 -9.97
N LYS A 84 1.56 -13.16 -11.14
CA LYS A 84 2.18 -14.25 -11.91
C LYS A 84 3.34 -14.94 -11.17
N TYR A 85 3.87 -14.29 -10.13
CA TYR A 85 4.93 -14.87 -9.31
C TYR A 85 4.40 -15.57 -8.05
N LEU A 86 3.12 -15.50 -7.80
CA LEU A 86 2.50 -16.18 -6.67
C LEU A 86 2.02 -17.57 -7.07
#